data_f0abbe45c9be8bdc2af4645ea900f8ce
#
_entry.id   f0abbe45c9be8bdc2af4645ea900f8ce
#
_cell.length_a   1.000
_cell.length_b   1.000
_cell.length_c   1.000
_cell.angle_alpha   90.00
_cell.angle_beta   90.00
_cell.angle_gamma   90.00
#
_symmetry.space_group_name_H-M   'P 1'
#
loop_
_entity.id
_entity.type
_entity.pdbx_description
1 polymer ?
#
loop_
_entity_poly.entity_id
_entity_poly.type
_entity_poly.pdbx_seq_one_letter_code
_entity_poly.pdbx_strand_id
1 'polypeptide(L)'
;MTKPTALDVDYLIVGAGAMGLAFADTLVAESDATVAIVDRYAQPGGHWTVAYPYVRLHQPSAFYGVNSRELGSGSVDQDGWNAGLHELASADEILTYFDEVMHKALLPTGRVSYHPLSFYDGPDQARPGIERFHSVVMGAEFEVPVRRRTVDAT
;
A
#
# COMPACT_ATOMS: atom_id res chain seq x y z
N MET A 1 -22.50 -20.00 -8.02
CA MET A 1 -21.25 -19.83 -7.24
C MET A 1 -20.14 -19.59 -8.24
N THR A 2 -19.63 -18.39 -8.31
CA THR A 2 -18.48 -18.04 -9.17
C THR A 2 -17.25 -18.76 -8.62
N LYS A 3 -16.51 -19.45 -9.51
CA LYS A 3 -15.26 -20.10 -9.13
C LYS A 3 -14.28 -19.00 -8.66
N PRO A 4 -13.60 -19.19 -7.51
CA PRO A 4 -12.61 -18.23 -7.05
C PRO A 4 -11.55 -17.96 -8.11
N THR A 5 -11.16 -16.69 -8.26
CA THR A 5 -10.08 -16.33 -9.17
C THR A 5 -8.76 -16.72 -8.52
N ALA A 6 -8.02 -17.62 -9.14
CA ALA A 6 -6.72 -18.04 -8.64
C ALA A 6 -5.67 -16.94 -8.91
N LEU A 7 -5.05 -16.45 -7.87
CA LEU A 7 -3.93 -15.52 -7.90
C LEU A 7 -2.75 -16.22 -7.20
N ASP A 8 -1.63 -16.41 -7.88
CA ASP A 8 -0.45 -17.12 -7.33
C ASP A 8 0.70 -16.13 -7.16
N VAL A 9 1.14 -15.90 -5.92
CA VAL A 9 2.14 -14.88 -5.59
C VAL A 9 3.18 -15.37 -4.58
N ASP A 10 4.32 -14.71 -4.53
CA ASP A 10 5.32 -14.93 -3.48
C ASP A 10 4.88 -14.34 -2.15
N TYR A 11 4.32 -13.14 -2.19
CA TYR A 11 3.87 -12.41 -1.00
C TYR A 11 2.44 -11.87 -1.16
N LEU A 12 1.66 -12.00 -0.10
CA LEU A 12 0.42 -11.27 0.09
C LEU A 12 0.64 -10.20 1.14
N ILE A 13 0.37 -8.94 0.80
CA ILE A 13 0.45 -7.81 1.73
C ILE A 13 -0.98 -7.35 2.03
N VAL A 14 -1.32 -7.33 3.31
CA VAL A 14 -2.61 -6.84 3.80
C VAL A 14 -2.41 -5.41 4.30
N GLY A 15 -2.95 -4.44 3.59
CA GLY A 15 -2.80 -3.01 3.85
C GLY A 15 -1.90 -2.30 2.83
N ALA A 16 -2.45 -1.28 2.15
CA ALA A 16 -1.75 -0.39 1.24
C ALA A 16 -1.43 0.97 1.90
N GLY A 17 -1.14 0.95 3.18
CA GLY A 17 -0.61 2.10 3.92
C GLY A 17 0.90 2.23 3.76
N ALA A 18 1.51 3.17 4.51
CA ALA A 18 2.94 3.46 4.43
C ALA A 18 3.82 2.21 4.60
N MET A 19 3.52 1.36 5.58
CA MET A 19 4.32 0.16 5.85
C MET A 19 4.20 -0.88 4.75
N GLY A 20 2.98 -1.15 4.27
CA GLY A 20 2.74 -2.10 3.19
C GLY A 20 3.41 -1.67 1.89
N LEU A 21 3.32 -0.39 1.55
CA LEU A 21 3.94 0.16 0.34
C LEU A 21 5.46 0.24 0.43
N ALA A 22 6.03 0.61 1.59
CA ALA A 22 7.47 0.60 1.80
C ALA A 22 8.06 -0.81 1.69
N PHE A 23 7.36 -1.81 2.26
CA PHE A 23 7.77 -3.21 2.10
C PHE A 23 7.68 -3.67 0.64
N ALA A 24 6.57 -3.37 -0.06
CA ALA A 24 6.40 -3.72 -1.47
C ALA A 24 7.48 -3.07 -2.36
N ASP A 25 7.76 -1.79 -2.14
CA ASP A 25 8.76 -1.02 -2.88
C ASP A 25 10.16 -1.64 -2.75
N THR A 26 10.59 -1.90 -1.52
CA THR A 26 11.87 -2.55 -1.25
C THR A 26 11.91 -3.95 -1.87
N LEU A 27 10.83 -4.73 -1.72
CA LEU A 27 10.75 -6.09 -2.23
C LEU A 27 10.90 -6.16 -3.76
N VAL A 28 10.21 -5.29 -4.50
CA VAL A 28 10.31 -5.27 -5.98
C VAL A 28 11.63 -4.68 -6.47
N ALA A 29 12.29 -3.82 -5.67
CA ALA A 29 13.60 -3.28 -6.00
C ALA A 29 14.72 -4.31 -5.81
N GLU A 30 14.62 -5.16 -4.80
CA GLU A 30 15.69 -6.07 -4.38
C GLU A 30 15.46 -7.54 -4.78
N SER A 31 14.32 -7.87 -5.39
CA SER A 31 13.99 -9.24 -5.80
C SER A 31 13.09 -9.30 -7.01
N ASP A 32 12.92 -10.51 -7.57
CA ASP A 32 11.96 -10.82 -8.63
C ASP A 32 10.60 -11.30 -8.10
N ALA A 33 10.33 -11.09 -6.82
CA ALA A 33 9.12 -11.58 -6.16
C ALA A 33 7.85 -10.99 -6.78
N THR A 34 6.81 -11.80 -6.82
CA THR A 34 5.44 -11.38 -7.17
C THR A 34 4.63 -11.09 -5.92
N VAL A 35 3.80 -10.05 -5.98
CA VAL A 35 3.11 -9.49 -4.83
C VAL A 35 1.64 -9.23 -5.15
N ALA A 36 0.75 -9.62 -4.25
CA ALA A 36 -0.61 -9.09 -4.21
C ALA A 36 -0.75 -8.16 -3.00
N ILE A 37 -1.33 -6.99 -3.21
CA ILE A 37 -1.65 -6.02 -2.16
C ILE A 37 -3.16 -5.93 -2.05
N VAL A 38 -3.70 -6.19 -0.87
CA VAL A 38 -5.14 -6.14 -0.56
C VAL A 38 -5.38 -5.01 0.42
N ASP A 39 -6.32 -4.12 0.13
CA ASP A 39 -6.68 -3.03 1.02
C ASP A 39 -8.19 -2.80 1.07
N ARG A 40 -8.70 -2.52 2.26
CA ARG A 40 -10.12 -2.20 2.50
C ARG A 40 -10.53 -0.83 1.96
N TYR A 41 -9.59 0.08 1.77
CA TYR A 41 -9.84 1.41 1.24
C TYR A 41 -9.82 1.42 -0.30
N ALA A 42 -10.43 2.46 -0.87
CA ALA A 42 -10.54 2.61 -2.32
C ALA A 42 -9.22 3.04 -2.98
N GLN A 43 -8.28 3.57 -2.19
CA GLN A 43 -7.01 4.10 -2.67
C GLN A 43 -5.89 3.78 -1.67
N PRO A 44 -4.61 3.77 -2.13
CA PRO A 44 -3.48 3.61 -1.21
C PRO A 44 -3.37 4.79 -0.25
N GLY A 45 -2.80 4.55 0.93
CA GLY A 45 -2.56 5.61 1.93
C GLY A 45 -2.91 5.21 3.35
N GLY A 46 -3.57 4.05 3.55
CA GLY A 46 -3.91 3.56 4.89
C GLY A 46 -4.74 4.57 5.69
N HIS A 47 -4.34 4.88 6.92
CA HIS A 47 -5.08 5.81 7.79
C HIS A 47 -5.20 7.24 7.24
N TRP A 48 -4.34 7.65 6.30
CA TRP A 48 -4.44 8.97 5.66
C TRP A 48 -5.71 9.12 4.83
N THR A 49 -6.30 8.01 4.36
CA THR A 49 -7.58 8.05 3.62
C THR A 49 -8.77 8.51 4.46
N VAL A 50 -8.65 8.42 5.78
CA VAL A 50 -9.68 8.83 6.76
C VAL A 50 -9.18 9.91 7.72
N ALA A 51 -8.00 10.48 7.49
CA ALA A 51 -7.44 11.57 8.27
C ALA A 51 -8.23 12.87 8.05
N TYR A 52 -8.19 13.75 9.05
CA TYR A 52 -8.78 15.08 8.91
C TYR A 52 -8.05 15.90 7.85
N PRO A 53 -8.73 16.75 7.07
CA PRO A 53 -8.11 17.50 5.96
C PRO A 53 -6.98 18.45 6.39
N TYR A 54 -6.95 18.91 7.66
CA TYR A 54 -5.93 19.80 8.17
C TYR A 54 -4.70 19.09 8.76
N VAL A 55 -4.69 17.76 8.78
CA VAL A 55 -3.58 17.00 9.34
C VAL A 55 -2.36 17.06 8.41
N ARG A 56 -1.20 17.24 9.01
CA ARG A 56 0.11 17.20 8.34
C ARG A 56 1.04 16.24 9.07
N LEU A 57 2.10 15.86 8.41
CA LEU A 57 3.22 15.19 9.08
C LEU A 57 3.76 16.12 10.18
N HIS A 58 4.28 15.53 11.24
CA HIS A 58 5.01 16.22 12.32
C HIS A 58 6.52 15.95 12.27
N GLN A 59 6.97 15.41 11.13
CA GLN A 59 8.37 15.20 10.79
C GLN A 59 8.59 15.66 9.34
N PRO A 60 9.84 16.00 8.93
CA PRO A 60 10.13 16.37 7.55
C PRO A 60 9.57 15.34 6.56
N SER A 61 8.95 15.83 5.49
CA SER A 61 8.30 14.97 4.47
C SER A 61 9.24 13.92 3.91
N ALA A 62 10.51 14.27 3.68
CA ALA A 62 11.54 13.39 3.14
C ALA A 62 11.84 12.15 4.00
N PHE A 63 11.43 12.13 5.26
CA PHE A 63 11.62 10.98 6.15
C PHE A 63 10.44 10.02 6.15
N TYR A 64 9.45 10.27 5.31
CA TYR A 64 8.23 9.48 5.24
C TYR A 64 8.00 8.95 3.82
N GLY A 65 7.65 7.68 3.70
CA GLY A 65 7.30 7.09 2.41
C GLY A 65 8.11 5.85 2.08
N VAL A 66 8.43 5.68 0.78
CA VAL A 66 9.15 4.53 0.23
C VAL A 66 10.55 4.92 -0.22
N ASN A 67 11.43 3.94 -0.38
CA ASN A 67 12.84 4.19 -0.71
C ASN A 67 13.05 4.68 -2.16
N SER A 68 12.22 4.22 -3.10
CA SER A 68 12.39 4.55 -4.52
C SER A 68 11.94 5.96 -4.89
N ARG A 69 11.20 6.63 -4.01
CA ARG A 69 10.64 7.95 -4.26
C ARG A 69 10.52 8.76 -2.97
N GLU A 70 11.09 9.95 -2.96
CA GLU A 70 10.98 10.89 -1.84
C GLU A 70 9.61 11.58 -1.83
N LEU A 71 9.04 11.78 -0.64
CA LEU A 71 7.85 12.60 -0.44
C LEU A 71 8.28 14.05 -0.24
N GLY A 72 7.63 14.95 -0.99
CA GLY A 72 7.89 16.40 -0.92
C GLY A 72 8.97 16.86 -1.89
N SER A 73 9.41 18.10 -1.72
CA SER A 73 10.40 18.77 -2.56
C SER A 73 11.74 19.03 -1.84
N GLY A 74 11.81 18.72 -0.54
CA GLY A 74 12.94 19.04 0.32
C GLY A 74 13.03 20.54 0.68
N SER A 75 11.96 21.30 0.42
CA SER A 75 11.93 22.75 0.68
C SER A 75 11.90 23.07 2.16
N VAL A 76 12.23 24.34 2.49
CA VAL A 76 12.09 24.90 3.82
C VAL A 76 10.95 25.93 3.77
N ASP A 77 10.01 25.80 4.70
CA ASP A 77 8.88 26.71 4.80
C ASP A 77 9.35 28.14 5.14
N GLN A 78 8.85 29.12 4.42
CA GLN A 78 9.24 30.51 4.59
C GLN A 78 8.31 31.25 5.55
N ASP A 79 7.09 30.75 5.71
CA ASP A 79 6.02 31.41 6.46
C ASP A 79 5.30 30.44 7.39
N GLY A 80 4.48 30.97 8.31
CA GLY A 80 3.63 30.23 9.22
C GLY A 80 4.37 29.60 10.40
N TRP A 81 3.72 28.65 11.04
CA TRP A 81 4.22 28.00 12.28
C TRP A 81 5.47 27.13 12.06
N ASN A 82 5.70 26.68 10.82
CA ASN A 82 6.83 25.84 10.45
C ASN A 82 7.96 26.63 9.77
N ALA A 83 7.89 27.96 9.75
CA ALA A 83 8.89 28.81 9.09
C ALA A 83 10.31 28.51 9.56
N GLY A 84 11.24 28.33 8.60
CA GLY A 84 12.62 27.96 8.83
C GLY A 84 12.88 26.47 9.06
N LEU A 85 11.85 25.64 9.03
CA LEU A 85 11.96 24.17 9.12
C LEU A 85 11.57 23.50 7.81
N HIS A 86 12.00 22.26 7.62
CA HIS A 86 11.62 21.47 6.43
C HIS A 86 10.11 21.28 6.35
N GLU A 87 9.61 21.25 5.12
CA GLU A 87 8.20 21.09 4.79
C GLU A 87 7.55 19.86 5.45
N LEU A 88 6.31 20.01 5.83
CA LEU A 88 5.46 18.97 6.43
C LEU A 88 4.30 18.68 5.49
N ALA A 89 4.32 17.53 4.83
CA ALA A 89 3.29 17.14 3.87
C ALA A 89 1.91 17.06 4.50
N SER A 90 0.93 17.56 3.78
CA SER A 90 -0.50 17.44 4.10
C SER A 90 -1.02 16.04 3.79
N ALA A 91 -2.20 15.71 4.27
CA ALA A 91 -2.88 14.45 3.95
C ALA A 91 -3.06 14.26 2.43
N ASP A 92 -3.44 15.30 1.71
CA ASP A 92 -3.64 15.24 0.25
C ASP A 92 -2.34 14.98 -0.51
N GLU A 93 -1.23 15.61 -0.07
CA GLU A 93 0.10 15.36 -0.65
C GLU A 93 0.55 13.93 -0.41
N ILE A 94 0.30 13.39 0.77
CA ILE A 94 0.63 11.99 1.11
C ILE A 94 -0.21 11.00 0.30
N LEU A 95 -1.51 11.25 0.17
CA LEU A 95 -2.39 10.39 -0.64
C LEU A 95 -2.00 10.41 -2.11
N THR A 96 -1.71 11.60 -2.67
CA THR A 96 -1.21 11.74 -4.04
C THR A 96 0.12 11.00 -4.22
N TYR A 97 1.03 11.12 -3.28
CA TYR A 97 2.30 10.42 -3.28
C TYR A 97 2.13 8.89 -3.30
N PHE A 98 1.30 8.33 -2.43
CA PHE A 98 1.08 6.88 -2.41
C PHE A 98 0.33 6.37 -3.64
N ASP A 99 -0.57 7.17 -4.21
CA ASP A 99 -1.18 6.86 -5.49
C ASP A 99 -0.12 6.77 -6.60
N GLU A 100 0.81 7.72 -6.65
CA GLU A 100 1.92 7.68 -7.59
C GLU A 100 2.87 6.51 -7.36
N VAL A 101 3.19 6.16 -6.11
CA VAL A 101 3.99 4.97 -5.79
C VAL A 101 3.30 3.72 -6.34
N MET A 102 2.01 3.56 -6.08
CA MET A 102 1.25 2.41 -6.58
C MET A 102 1.25 2.36 -8.10
N HIS A 103 0.80 3.43 -8.75
CA HIS A 103 0.49 3.41 -10.18
C HIS A 103 1.68 3.70 -11.09
N LYS A 104 2.73 4.38 -10.60
CA LYS A 104 3.90 4.73 -11.41
C LYS A 104 5.17 3.92 -11.06
N ALA A 105 5.24 3.31 -9.87
CA ALA A 105 6.38 2.51 -9.46
C ALA A 105 6.05 1.02 -9.34
N LEU A 106 5.02 0.64 -8.59
CA LEU A 106 4.75 -0.76 -8.28
C LEU A 106 4.04 -1.51 -9.40
N LEU A 107 2.86 -1.06 -9.84
CA LEU A 107 2.06 -1.75 -10.87
C LEU A 107 2.80 -1.88 -12.21
N PRO A 108 3.55 -0.87 -12.70
CA PRO A 108 4.27 -0.99 -13.97
C PRO A 108 5.35 -2.07 -14.02
N THR A 109 5.78 -2.60 -12.87
CA THR A 109 6.71 -3.75 -12.82
C THR A 109 6.11 -5.02 -13.40
N GLY A 110 4.78 -5.11 -13.51
CA GLY A 110 4.05 -6.32 -13.90
C GLY A 110 4.10 -7.44 -12.85
N ARG A 111 4.74 -7.22 -11.71
CA ARG A 111 4.88 -8.18 -10.62
C ARG A 111 4.00 -7.91 -9.42
N VAL A 112 3.34 -6.74 -9.40
CA VAL A 112 2.44 -6.32 -8.32
C VAL A 112 1.01 -6.27 -8.84
N SER A 113 0.09 -6.87 -8.09
CA SER A 113 -1.36 -6.67 -8.28
C SER A 113 -1.93 -5.94 -7.07
N TYR A 114 -2.86 -5.01 -7.31
CA TYR A 114 -3.51 -4.23 -6.27
C TYR A 114 -5.01 -4.47 -6.26
N HIS A 115 -5.54 -4.78 -5.10
CA HIS A 115 -6.94 -5.13 -4.85
C HIS A 115 -7.53 -4.16 -3.81
N PRO A 116 -7.96 -2.96 -4.23
CA PRO A 116 -8.66 -2.02 -3.35
C PRO A 116 -10.08 -2.51 -3.05
N LEU A 117 -10.70 -1.93 -2.02
CA LEU A 117 -12.04 -2.28 -1.56
C LEU A 117 -12.20 -3.79 -1.38
N SER A 118 -11.19 -4.41 -0.80
CA SER A 118 -11.13 -5.85 -0.58
C SER A 118 -10.76 -6.15 0.86
N PHE A 119 -11.41 -7.13 1.44
CA PHE A 119 -11.21 -7.52 2.83
C PHE A 119 -10.49 -8.87 2.90
N TYR A 120 -9.43 -8.90 3.67
CA TYR A 120 -8.70 -10.13 3.97
C TYR A 120 -9.51 -10.99 4.95
N ASP A 121 -9.74 -12.24 4.57
CA ASP A 121 -10.56 -13.20 5.32
C ASP A 121 -9.72 -14.18 6.15
N GLY A 122 -8.41 -14.10 6.01
CA GLY A 122 -7.48 -15.00 6.69
C GLY A 122 -7.06 -16.21 5.87
N PRO A 123 -6.20 -17.06 6.47
CA PRO A 123 -5.77 -18.30 5.84
C PRO A 123 -6.90 -19.33 5.74
N ASP A 124 -6.86 -20.12 4.69
CA ASP A 124 -7.76 -21.27 4.56
C ASP A 124 -7.40 -22.34 5.60
N GLN A 125 -8.36 -22.67 6.47
CA GLN A 125 -8.12 -23.58 7.60
C GLN A 125 -7.87 -25.02 7.17
N ALA A 126 -8.33 -25.42 5.98
CA ALA A 126 -8.19 -26.76 5.45
C ALA A 126 -6.98 -26.91 4.51
N ARG A 127 -6.47 -25.80 3.96
CA ARG A 127 -5.43 -25.81 2.93
C ARG A 127 -4.29 -24.84 3.32
N PRO A 128 -3.28 -25.27 4.08
CA PRO A 128 -2.14 -24.45 4.45
C PRO A 128 -1.47 -23.79 3.24
N GLY A 129 -1.12 -22.51 3.35
CA GLY A 129 -0.51 -21.72 2.29
C GLY A 129 -1.50 -21.09 1.30
N ILE A 130 -2.80 -21.31 1.48
CA ILE A 130 -3.86 -20.59 0.76
C ILE A 130 -4.41 -19.49 1.66
N GLU A 131 -4.36 -18.28 1.17
CA GLU A 131 -4.96 -17.10 1.80
C GLU A 131 -6.25 -16.72 1.07
N ARG A 132 -7.17 -16.04 1.75
CA ARG A 132 -8.44 -15.64 1.16
C ARG A 132 -8.72 -14.16 1.39
N PHE A 133 -9.30 -13.55 0.39
CA PHE A 133 -9.90 -12.23 0.50
C PHE A 133 -11.12 -12.10 -0.43
N HIS A 134 -11.97 -11.15 -0.17
CA HIS A 134 -13.10 -10.84 -1.04
C HIS A 134 -13.13 -9.37 -1.44
N SER A 135 -13.55 -9.12 -2.68
CA SER A 135 -13.76 -7.76 -3.20
C SER A 135 -15.22 -7.36 -3.05
N VAL A 136 -15.45 -6.25 -2.36
CA VAL A 136 -16.80 -5.69 -2.17
C VAL A 136 -17.38 -5.18 -3.49
N VAL A 137 -16.55 -4.58 -4.33
CA VAL A 137 -16.98 -4.00 -5.61
C VAL A 137 -17.30 -5.07 -6.63
N MET A 138 -16.47 -6.11 -6.72
CA MET A 138 -16.64 -7.17 -7.70
C MET A 138 -17.59 -8.28 -7.22
N GLY A 139 -17.89 -8.34 -5.92
CA GLY A 139 -18.61 -9.46 -5.33
C GLY A 139 -17.88 -10.80 -5.53
N ALA A 140 -16.55 -10.75 -5.69
CA ALA A 140 -15.71 -11.90 -6.00
C ALA A 140 -14.90 -12.33 -4.79
N GLU A 141 -14.76 -13.63 -4.62
CA GLU A 141 -13.86 -14.26 -3.65
C GLU A 141 -12.57 -14.67 -4.37
N PHE A 142 -11.44 -14.49 -3.69
CA PHE A 142 -10.12 -14.84 -4.18
C PHE A 142 -9.48 -15.86 -3.25
N GLU A 143 -8.88 -16.87 -3.86
CA GLU A 143 -7.99 -17.82 -3.20
C GLU A 143 -6.58 -17.56 -3.71
N VAL A 144 -5.65 -17.33 -2.80
CA VAL A 144 -4.30 -16.90 -3.11
C VAL A 144 -3.30 -17.91 -2.54
N PRO A 145 -2.74 -18.80 -3.37
CA PRO A 145 -1.55 -19.53 -2.99
C PRO A 145 -0.39 -18.56 -2.75
N VAL A 146 0.09 -18.50 -1.51
CA VAL A 146 1.21 -17.66 -1.10
C VAL A 146 2.45 -18.53 -0.90
N ARG A 147 3.45 -18.36 -1.79
CA ARG A 147 4.63 -19.21 -1.77
C ARG A 147 5.60 -18.89 -0.64
N ARG A 148 5.65 -17.66 -0.18
CA ARG A 148 6.62 -17.22 0.84
C ARG A 148 5.97 -16.75 2.12
N ARG A 149 5.34 -15.56 2.10
CA ARG A 149 4.76 -14.96 3.32
C ARG A 149 3.53 -14.11 3.03
N THR A 150 2.60 -14.14 3.99
CA THR A 150 1.60 -13.09 4.19
C THR A 150 2.14 -12.07 5.17
N VAL A 151 2.03 -10.80 4.84
CA VAL A 151 2.51 -9.65 5.63
C VAL A 151 1.31 -8.82 6.03
N ASP A 152 1.00 -8.78 7.31
CA ASP A 152 0.00 -7.89 7.88
C ASP A 152 0.63 -6.52 8.13
N ALA A 153 0.18 -5.50 7.41
CA ALA A 153 0.63 -4.11 7.47
C ALA A 153 -0.53 -3.15 7.82
N THR A 154 -1.56 -3.67 8.54
CA THR A 154 -2.74 -2.89 8.96
C THR A 154 -2.53 -2.14 10.26
#